data_498ac7b3b4d649c6b0d959335505ea69
#
_entry.id   498ac7b3b4d649c6b0d959335505ea69
#
_cell.length_a   1.000
_cell.length_b   1.000
_cell.length_c   1.000
_cell.angle_alpha   90.00
_cell.angle_beta   90.00
_cell.angle_gamma   90.00
#
_symmetry.space_group_name_H-M   'P 1'
#
loop_
_entity.id
_entity.type
_entity.pdbx_description
1 polymer ?
#
loop_
_entity_poly.entity_id
_entity_poly.type
_entity_poly.pdbx_seq_one_letter_code
_entity_poly.pdbx_strand_id
1 'polypeptide(L)'
;VKVGFKMVKASNKVRASVFAATFGLFLATTSFATAANAATVKNGVSCTKTGSKTKVGSKGYVCGYNPYITPTKRTWMLTNCKLSNDLLVQLKEAEENMLIQANIFGYKTLTDLGNALGGQEKIDLDNLDKTIVDTQALLAKQCKKGA
;
A
#
# COMPACT_ATOMS: atom_id res chain seq x y z
N VAL A 1 -28.53 -28.67 -16.03
CA VAL A 1 -27.21 -28.71 -16.68
C VAL A 1 -26.16 -28.55 -15.58
N LYS A 2 -25.45 -29.66 -15.22
CA LYS A 2 -24.36 -29.61 -14.22
C LYS A 2 -23.11 -29.11 -14.92
N VAL A 3 -22.68 -27.87 -14.61
CA VAL A 3 -21.40 -27.32 -15.03
C VAL A 3 -20.35 -27.75 -13.99
N GLY A 4 -19.58 -28.78 -14.35
CA GLY A 4 -18.49 -29.26 -13.50
C GLY A 4 -17.28 -28.32 -13.60
N PHE A 5 -16.98 -27.57 -12.55
CA PHE A 5 -15.74 -26.82 -12.41
C PHE A 5 -14.58 -27.80 -12.18
N LYS A 6 -13.72 -27.97 -13.19
CA LYS A 6 -12.42 -28.63 -13.01
C LYS A 6 -11.47 -27.65 -12.35
N MET A 7 -11.19 -27.86 -11.06
CA MET A 7 -10.09 -27.18 -10.38
C MET A 7 -8.75 -27.61 -11.01
N VAL A 8 -8.06 -26.66 -11.60
CA VAL A 8 -6.69 -26.85 -12.05
C VAL A 8 -5.78 -26.83 -10.81
N LYS A 9 -5.25 -28.01 -10.48
CA LYS A 9 -4.31 -28.22 -9.39
C LYS A 9 -2.96 -27.61 -9.79
N ALA A 10 -2.65 -26.40 -9.31
CA ALA A 10 -1.33 -25.79 -9.48
C ALA A 10 -0.31 -26.53 -8.63
N SER A 11 0.64 -27.20 -9.31
CA SER A 11 1.76 -27.90 -8.67
C SER A 11 2.84 -26.89 -8.30
N ASN A 12 2.93 -26.51 -7.04
CA ASN A 12 4.01 -25.69 -6.48
C ASN A 12 5.28 -26.55 -6.29
N LYS A 13 6.14 -26.61 -7.30
CA LYS A 13 7.55 -26.96 -7.08
C LYS A 13 8.35 -25.68 -6.84
N VAL A 14 8.39 -25.24 -5.60
CA VAL A 14 9.31 -24.20 -5.16
C VAL A 14 10.70 -24.82 -5.08
N ARG A 15 11.56 -24.50 -6.06
CA ARG A 15 12.99 -24.81 -5.99
C ARG A 15 13.65 -23.76 -5.12
N ALA A 16 14.07 -24.18 -3.93
CA ALA A 16 14.93 -23.39 -3.06
C ALA A 16 16.30 -23.24 -3.72
N SER A 17 16.58 -22.08 -4.27
CA SER A 17 17.93 -21.69 -4.69
C SER A 17 18.61 -21.00 -3.51
N VAL A 18 19.57 -21.69 -2.91
CA VAL A 18 20.47 -21.15 -1.89
C VAL A 18 21.45 -20.23 -2.61
N PHE A 19 21.28 -18.93 -2.50
CA PHE A 19 22.30 -17.96 -2.88
C PHE A 19 23.20 -17.68 -1.68
N ALA A 20 24.42 -18.22 -1.72
CA ALA A 20 25.50 -17.81 -0.87
C ALA A 20 25.93 -16.40 -1.27
N ALA A 21 25.50 -15.39 -0.49
CA ALA A 21 25.96 -14.03 -0.65
C ALA A 21 27.30 -13.85 0.05
N THR A 22 28.36 -13.73 -0.72
CA THR A 22 29.67 -13.25 -0.29
C THR A 22 29.55 -11.83 0.25
N PHE A 23 29.84 -11.65 1.55
CA PHE A 23 29.95 -10.36 2.21
C PHE A 23 31.19 -9.63 1.68
N GLY A 24 31.00 -8.79 0.68
CA GLY A 24 31.99 -7.78 0.27
C GLY A 24 31.88 -6.59 1.21
N LEU A 25 32.91 -6.39 2.05
CA LEU A 25 33.10 -5.21 2.88
C LEU A 25 33.33 -3.99 1.97
N PHE A 26 32.27 -3.29 1.57
CA PHE A 26 32.38 -1.95 1.02
C PHE A 26 32.48 -0.96 2.17
N LEU A 27 33.68 -0.50 2.45
CA LEU A 27 33.93 0.73 3.20
C LEU A 27 33.38 1.90 2.36
N ALA A 28 32.09 2.13 2.45
CA ALA A 28 31.47 3.35 1.94
C ALA A 28 31.93 4.49 2.83
N THR A 29 32.83 5.32 2.32
CA THR A 29 33.11 6.65 2.86
C THR A 29 31.80 7.40 2.95
N THR A 30 31.23 7.48 4.14
CA THR A 30 30.09 8.33 4.44
C THR A 30 30.53 9.77 4.29
N SER A 31 30.29 10.35 3.13
CA SER A 31 30.29 11.79 2.96
C SER A 31 29.29 12.35 3.97
N PHE A 32 29.79 12.93 5.03
CA PHE A 32 28.98 13.74 5.95
C PHE A 32 28.46 14.94 5.15
N ALA A 33 27.35 14.74 4.45
CA ALA A 33 26.55 15.85 3.98
C ALA A 33 26.11 16.62 5.22
N THR A 34 26.67 17.82 5.35
CA THR A 34 26.43 18.80 6.39
C THR A 34 24.99 18.77 6.88
N ALA A 35 24.83 18.66 8.20
CA ALA A 35 23.55 18.65 8.92
C ALA A 35 22.84 20.02 8.86
N ALA A 36 22.73 20.62 7.68
CA ALA A 36 21.88 21.77 7.46
C ALA A 36 20.45 21.27 7.26
N ASN A 37 19.61 21.52 8.25
CA ASN A 37 18.14 21.37 8.23
C ASN A 37 17.50 20.03 8.66
N ALA A 38 18.10 19.26 9.56
CA ALA A 38 17.38 18.14 10.18
C ALA A 38 16.12 18.59 10.97
N ALA A 39 16.04 19.86 11.36
CA ALA A 39 14.90 20.42 12.12
C ALA A 39 13.64 20.68 11.28
N THR A 40 13.72 20.61 9.96
CA THR A 40 12.61 20.97 9.06
C THR A 40 11.89 19.80 8.43
N VAL A 41 12.38 18.57 8.59
CA VAL A 41 11.72 17.39 8.01
C VAL A 41 10.53 16.99 8.88
N LYS A 42 9.34 17.32 8.39
CA LYS A 42 8.04 16.92 8.97
C LYS A 42 7.09 16.54 7.86
N ASN A 43 6.06 15.79 8.18
CA ASN A 43 5.02 15.44 7.24
C ASN A 43 4.40 16.69 6.59
N GLY A 44 4.45 16.78 5.26
CA GLY A 44 3.94 17.92 4.48
C GLY A 44 4.93 19.07 4.25
N VAL A 45 6.16 18.99 4.75
CA VAL A 45 7.21 19.96 4.41
C VAL A 45 7.79 19.64 3.03
N SER A 46 8.03 20.66 2.21
CA SER A 46 8.55 20.49 0.84
C SER A 46 9.87 19.72 0.81
N CYS A 47 10.05 18.91 -0.21
CA CYS A 47 11.27 18.17 -0.50
C CYS A 47 11.64 18.26 -1.98
N THR A 48 12.90 18.00 -2.33
CA THR A 48 13.43 18.26 -3.68
C THR A 48 13.46 17.03 -4.57
N LYS A 49 13.84 15.86 -4.02
CA LYS A 49 14.07 14.64 -4.81
C LYS A 49 13.10 13.54 -4.40
N THR A 50 12.20 13.16 -5.30
CA THR A 50 11.27 12.04 -5.11
C THR A 50 12.02 10.75 -4.78
N GLY A 51 11.50 10.00 -3.82
CA GLY A 51 12.10 8.75 -3.34
C GLY A 51 13.23 8.92 -2.33
N SER A 52 13.73 10.14 -2.09
CA SER A 52 14.70 10.37 -1.00
C SER A 52 14.08 9.96 0.33
N LYS A 53 14.90 9.31 1.17
CA LYS A 53 14.50 8.82 2.49
C LYS A 53 15.35 9.50 3.57
N THR A 54 14.74 9.78 4.70
CA THR A 54 15.43 10.31 5.89
C THR A 54 14.75 9.84 7.16
N LYS A 55 15.44 10.01 8.30
CA LYS A 55 14.88 9.74 9.63
C LYS A 55 15.02 10.97 10.50
N VAL A 56 14.00 11.24 11.31
CA VAL A 56 14.03 12.24 12.37
C VAL A 56 13.54 11.58 13.65
N GLY A 57 14.43 11.35 14.58
CA GLY A 57 14.17 10.49 15.73
C GLY A 57 13.80 9.06 15.28
N SER A 58 12.70 8.53 15.80
CA SER A 58 12.16 7.20 15.42
C SER A 58 11.34 7.21 14.13
N LYS A 59 11.01 8.39 13.58
CA LYS A 59 10.13 8.51 12.42
C LYS A 59 10.92 8.48 11.12
N GLY A 60 10.54 7.58 10.19
CA GLY A 60 11.04 7.55 8.81
C GLY A 60 10.20 8.44 7.90
N TYR A 61 10.84 9.10 6.95
CA TYR A 61 10.20 9.94 5.94
C TYR A 61 10.68 9.58 4.54
N VAL A 62 9.80 9.73 3.57
CA VAL A 62 10.09 9.61 2.14
C VAL A 62 9.57 10.84 1.42
N CYS A 63 10.35 11.37 0.48
CA CYS A 63 9.95 12.48 -0.36
C CYS A 63 9.04 11.98 -1.49
N GLY A 64 7.85 12.55 -1.62
CA GLY A 64 6.89 12.18 -2.66
C GLY A 64 5.67 13.07 -2.67
N TYR A 65 4.69 12.68 -3.46
CA TYR A 65 3.40 13.35 -3.52
C TYR A 65 2.49 12.77 -2.45
N ASN A 66 2.08 13.62 -1.50
CA ASN A 66 1.19 13.21 -0.40
C ASN A 66 -0.26 13.58 -0.75
N PRO A 67 -1.11 12.61 -1.09
CA PRO A 67 -2.49 12.87 -1.51
C PRO A 67 -3.35 13.48 -0.41
N TYR A 68 -2.95 13.32 0.85
CA TYR A 68 -3.70 13.82 2.02
C TYR A 68 -3.32 15.25 2.43
N ILE A 69 -2.26 15.83 1.83
CA ILE A 69 -1.81 17.19 2.16
C ILE A 69 -1.75 18.06 0.90
N THR A 70 -0.94 17.63 -0.09
CA THR A 70 -0.72 18.39 -1.31
C THR A 70 -0.37 17.42 -2.44
N PRO A 71 -1.36 16.93 -3.20
CA PRO A 71 -1.12 15.90 -4.22
C PRO A 71 -0.27 16.39 -5.40
N THR A 72 -0.17 17.70 -5.60
CA THR A 72 0.54 18.30 -6.73
C THR A 72 1.97 18.75 -6.41
N LYS A 73 2.37 18.73 -5.13
CA LYS A 73 3.70 19.16 -4.69
C LYS A 73 4.42 18.04 -3.95
N ARG A 74 5.73 17.95 -4.15
CA ARG A 74 6.57 17.00 -3.42
C ARG A 74 6.76 17.46 -2.00
N THR A 75 6.44 16.59 -1.05
CA THR A 75 6.58 16.84 0.38
C THR A 75 7.16 15.60 1.08
N TRP A 76 7.78 15.82 2.22
CA TRP A 76 8.12 14.73 3.11
C TRP A 76 6.83 14.07 3.61
N MET A 77 6.76 12.77 3.50
CA MET A 77 5.65 11.95 3.94
C MET A 77 6.18 10.88 4.89
N LEU A 78 5.49 10.64 6.00
CA LEU A 78 5.82 9.51 6.88
C LEU A 78 5.84 8.21 6.08
N THR A 79 6.85 7.37 6.31
CA THR A 79 6.99 6.09 5.59
C THR A 79 5.76 5.21 5.78
N ASN A 80 5.17 5.21 6.98
CA ASN A 80 3.94 4.46 7.24
C ASN A 80 2.75 5.00 6.45
N CYS A 81 2.66 6.33 6.28
CA CYS A 81 1.64 6.94 5.42
C CYS A 81 1.75 6.46 3.97
N LYS A 82 2.98 6.42 3.44
CA LYS A 82 3.19 5.92 2.08
C LYS A 82 2.76 4.47 1.95
N LEU A 83 3.20 3.60 2.86
CA LEU A 83 2.87 2.17 2.82
C LEU A 83 1.37 1.93 2.94
N SER A 84 0.69 2.61 3.86
CA SER A 84 -0.76 2.47 4.02
C SER A 84 -1.53 3.04 2.82
N ASN A 85 -1.02 4.12 2.19
CA ASN A 85 -1.63 4.64 0.97
C ASN A 85 -1.44 3.67 -0.21
N ASP A 86 -0.27 3.10 -0.37
CA ASP A 86 -0.01 2.11 -1.43
C ASP A 86 -0.92 0.88 -1.25
N LEU A 87 -1.13 0.43 -0.01
CA LEU A 87 -2.08 -0.64 0.31
C LEU A 87 -3.52 -0.23 -0.05
N LEU A 88 -3.94 0.98 0.31
CA LEU A 88 -5.30 1.45 -0.01
C LEU A 88 -5.55 1.49 -1.53
N VAL A 89 -4.56 1.91 -2.31
CA VAL A 89 -4.65 1.90 -3.78
C VAL A 89 -4.87 0.47 -4.28
N GLN A 90 -4.08 -0.50 -3.81
CA GLN A 90 -4.22 -1.91 -4.20
C GLN A 90 -5.57 -2.50 -3.79
N LEU A 91 -6.07 -2.16 -2.60
CA LEU A 91 -7.40 -2.62 -2.15
C LEU A 91 -8.53 -2.07 -3.03
N LYS A 92 -8.45 -0.78 -3.41
CA LYS A 92 -9.43 -0.17 -4.31
C LYS A 92 -9.37 -0.73 -5.73
N GLU A 93 -8.19 -0.99 -6.25
CA GLU A 93 -8.04 -1.66 -7.55
C GLU A 93 -8.61 -3.08 -7.52
N ALA A 94 -8.42 -3.80 -6.41
CA ALA A 94 -9.02 -5.13 -6.23
C ALA A 94 -10.56 -5.05 -6.15
N GLU A 95 -11.10 -4.09 -5.41
CA GLU A 95 -12.54 -3.82 -5.30
C GLU A 95 -13.14 -3.52 -6.68
N GLU A 96 -12.52 -2.62 -7.45
CA GLU A 96 -12.97 -2.25 -8.79
C GLU A 96 -12.96 -3.44 -9.75
N ASN A 97 -11.89 -4.23 -9.73
CA ASN A 97 -11.79 -5.44 -10.56
C ASN A 97 -12.88 -6.47 -10.19
N MET A 98 -13.19 -6.66 -8.91
CA MET A 98 -14.27 -7.53 -8.47
C MET A 98 -15.64 -6.99 -8.88
N LEU A 99 -15.84 -5.67 -8.81
CA LEU A 99 -17.10 -5.05 -9.27
C LEU A 99 -17.30 -5.22 -10.77
N ILE A 100 -16.24 -5.10 -11.57
CA ILE A 100 -16.29 -5.37 -13.02
C ILE A 100 -16.75 -6.82 -13.27
N GLN A 101 -16.17 -7.79 -12.55
CA GLN A 101 -16.57 -9.19 -12.67
C GLN A 101 -18.03 -9.40 -12.21
N ALA A 102 -18.42 -8.80 -11.08
CA ALA A 102 -19.80 -8.88 -10.58
C ALA A 102 -20.81 -8.36 -11.61
N ASN A 103 -20.51 -7.25 -12.28
CA ASN A 103 -21.36 -6.66 -13.31
C ASN A 103 -21.56 -7.59 -14.52
N ILE A 104 -20.55 -8.38 -14.91
CA ILE A 104 -20.66 -9.39 -15.97
C ILE A 104 -21.74 -10.44 -15.62
N PHE A 105 -21.89 -10.75 -14.33
CA PHE A 105 -22.90 -11.69 -13.83
C PHE A 105 -24.23 -11.01 -13.45
N GLY A 106 -24.39 -9.71 -13.70
CA GLY A 106 -25.60 -8.95 -13.46
C GLY A 106 -25.75 -8.35 -12.06
N TYR A 107 -24.72 -8.43 -11.22
CA TYR A 107 -24.70 -7.78 -9.90
C TYR A 107 -24.17 -6.36 -10.01
N LYS A 108 -24.91 -5.39 -9.47
CA LYS A 108 -24.54 -3.96 -9.55
C LYS A 108 -23.54 -3.52 -8.46
N THR A 109 -23.51 -4.25 -7.35
CA THR A 109 -22.64 -3.97 -6.21
C THR A 109 -21.98 -5.25 -5.70
N LEU A 110 -20.87 -5.11 -4.97
CA LEU A 110 -20.23 -6.24 -4.29
C LEU A 110 -21.12 -6.79 -3.17
N THR A 111 -21.95 -5.95 -2.57
CA THR A 111 -22.97 -6.38 -1.59
C THR A 111 -24.01 -7.29 -2.22
N ASP A 112 -24.50 -6.97 -3.43
CA ASP A 112 -25.45 -7.83 -4.16
C ASP A 112 -24.81 -9.18 -4.48
N LEU A 113 -23.56 -9.15 -4.96
CA LEU A 113 -22.78 -10.37 -5.22
C LEU A 113 -22.60 -11.19 -3.93
N GLY A 114 -22.17 -10.56 -2.83
CA GLY A 114 -21.99 -11.23 -1.54
C GLY A 114 -23.28 -11.86 -1.02
N ASN A 115 -24.40 -11.17 -1.12
CA ASN A 115 -25.70 -11.71 -0.71
C ASN A 115 -26.13 -12.91 -1.58
N ALA A 116 -25.79 -12.91 -2.86
CA ALA A 116 -26.10 -14.02 -3.77
C ALA A 116 -25.19 -15.24 -3.53
N LEU A 117 -23.92 -15.03 -3.21
CA LEU A 117 -22.96 -16.10 -2.91
C LEU A 117 -23.20 -16.68 -1.50
N GLY A 118 -23.44 -15.82 -0.51
CA GLY A 118 -23.60 -16.21 0.89
C GLY A 118 -22.29 -16.72 1.53
N GLY A 119 -22.42 -17.33 2.70
CA GLY A 119 -21.33 -18.05 3.35
C GLY A 119 -20.06 -17.23 3.57
N GLN A 120 -18.90 -17.84 3.32
CA GLN A 120 -17.59 -17.23 3.52
C GLN A 120 -17.32 -16.10 2.53
N GLU A 121 -17.78 -16.24 1.28
CA GLU A 121 -17.60 -15.25 0.23
C GLU A 121 -18.21 -13.89 0.60
N LYS A 122 -19.42 -13.92 1.21
CA LYS A 122 -20.04 -12.71 1.73
C LYS A 122 -19.19 -12.05 2.83
N ILE A 123 -18.70 -12.87 3.77
CA ILE A 123 -17.85 -12.39 4.87
C ILE A 123 -16.57 -11.73 4.33
N ASP A 124 -15.96 -12.32 3.31
CA ASP A 124 -14.72 -11.83 2.71
C ASP A 124 -14.95 -10.50 1.99
N LEU A 125 -16.08 -10.33 1.29
CA LEU A 125 -16.44 -9.05 0.64
C LEU A 125 -16.77 -7.96 1.67
N ASP A 126 -17.53 -8.27 2.72
CA ASP A 126 -17.82 -7.34 3.81
C ASP A 126 -16.54 -6.90 4.54
N ASN A 127 -15.58 -7.82 4.73
CA ASN A 127 -14.28 -7.53 5.33
C ASN A 127 -13.40 -6.65 4.42
N LEU A 128 -13.46 -6.81 3.11
CA LEU A 128 -12.73 -5.97 2.16
C LEU A 128 -13.21 -4.52 2.26
N ASP A 129 -14.51 -4.29 2.16
CA ASP A 129 -15.12 -2.96 2.29
C ASP A 129 -14.73 -2.30 3.62
N LYS A 130 -14.90 -3.03 4.73
CA LYS A 130 -14.47 -2.56 6.06
C LYS A 130 -12.98 -2.20 6.10
N THR A 131 -12.11 -3.02 5.52
CA THR A 131 -10.65 -2.77 5.49
C THR A 131 -10.32 -1.50 4.72
N ILE A 132 -11.00 -1.23 3.61
CA ILE A 132 -10.85 0.00 2.82
C ILE A 132 -11.24 1.20 3.67
N VAL A 133 -12.40 1.18 4.32
CA VAL A 133 -12.90 2.27 5.18
C VAL A 133 -11.97 2.53 6.36
N ASP A 134 -11.55 1.48 7.07
CA ASP A 134 -10.66 1.58 8.22
C ASP A 134 -9.28 2.14 7.81
N THR A 135 -8.76 1.71 6.66
CA THR A 135 -7.48 2.22 6.11
C THR A 135 -7.59 3.69 5.73
N GLN A 136 -8.69 4.12 5.12
CA GLN A 136 -8.93 5.54 4.81
C GLN A 136 -8.99 6.40 6.07
N ALA A 137 -9.68 5.95 7.11
CA ALA A 137 -9.78 6.66 8.39
C ALA A 137 -8.40 6.77 9.08
N LEU A 138 -7.61 5.70 9.04
CA LEU A 138 -6.25 5.69 9.56
C LEU A 138 -5.34 6.70 8.84
N LEU A 139 -5.38 6.72 7.51
CA LEU A 139 -4.62 7.65 6.68
C LEU A 139 -5.00 9.10 6.95
N ALA A 140 -6.28 9.41 7.04
CA ALA A 140 -6.77 10.75 7.36
C ALA A 140 -6.25 11.24 8.72
N LYS A 141 -6.09 10.33 9.69
CA LYS A 141 -5.57 10.66 11.02
C LYS A 141 -4.04 10.80 11.04
N GLN A 142 -3.31 9.88 10.39
CA GLN A 142 -1.85 9.79 10.51
C GLN A 142 -1.10 10.62 9.48
N CYS A 143 -1.70 10.89 8.33
CA CYS A 143 -1.02 11.52 7.20
C CYS A 143 -1.28 13.03 7.09
N LYS A 144 -1.91 13.63 8.09
CA LYS A 144 -2.13 15.08 8.14
C LYS A 144 -0.82 15.86 8.26
N LYS A 145 -0.85 17.14 7.90
CA LYS A 145 0.31 18.04 7.98
C LYS A 145 0.84 18.12 9.42
N GLY A 146 2.15 17.95 9.58
CA GLY A 146 2.83 18.09 10.87
C GLY A 146 2.77 16.83 11.77
N ALA A 147 2.17 15.72 11.31
CA ALA A 147 2.15 14.46 12.06
C ALA A 147 3.55 13.84 12.20
#